data_685f64f7019a359321dce7026d708e00
#
_entry.id   685f64f7019a359321dce7026d708e00
#
_cell.length_a   1.000
_cell.length_b   1.000
_cell.length_c   1.000
_cell.angle_alpha   90.00
_cell.angle_beta   90.00
_cell.angle_gamma   90.00
#
_symmetry.space_group_name_H-M   'P 1'
#
loop_
_entity.id
_entity.type
_entity.pdbx_description
1 polymer ?
#
loop_
_entity_poly.entity_id
_entity_poly.type
_entity_poly.pdbx_seq_one_letter_code
_entity_poly.pdbx_strand_id
1 'polypeptide(L)'
;AETEKPVVTDRPDVTPLPTEKPTEEPSPTKKPEDDNGNTGVAENEKIPKKLQEIPADYYTEADRQGSLVELNYETYESRTYEQKSRKLNKRAIVYLPYGYSENERYNVFYLMHGGWSNETTWLGTPERPGTFKNVIDHAVSDGKMKPFIIVCPTYNNESPSDSGDYTLAYGTLTVNYHNELMNDLIPAVEGTYSTYADNVTPEGIK
;
A
#
# COMPACT_ATOMS: atom_id res chain seq x y z
N ALA A 1 -17.07 -40.92 -50.17
CA ALA A 1 -17.05 -39.57 -49.57
C ALA A 1 -15.70 -39.44 -48.87
N GLU A 2 -14.74 -38.80 -49.56
CA GLU A 2 -13.40 -38.46 -49.03
C GLU A 2 -13.55 -37.23 -48.14
N THR A 3 -13.03 -37.33 -46.90
CA THR A 3 -12.91 -36.23 -45.97
C THR A 3 -11.57 -35.51 -46.18
N GLU A 4 -11.64 -34.26 -46.64
CA GLU A 4 -10.46 -33.38 -46.76
C GLU A 4 -9.90 -33.02 -45.39
N LYS A 5 -8.57 -33.13 -45.24
CA LYS A 5 -7.82 -32.63 -44.08
C LYS A 5 -7.62 -31.11 -44.19
N PRO A 6 -7.69 -30.36 -43.10
CA PRO A 6 -7.42 -28.93 -43.14
C PRO A 6 -5.93 -28.64 -43.39
N VAL A 7 -5.69 -27.69 -44.26
CA VAL A 7 -4.37 -27.12 -44.60
C VAL A 7 -3.83 -26.31 -43.43
N VAL A 8 -2.64 -26.65 -42.97
CA VAL A 8 -1.86 -25.86 -41.99
C VAL A 8 -1.26 -24.66 -42.73
N THR A 9 -1.69 -23.46 -42.41
CA THR A 9 -1.11 -22.22 -42.89
C THR A 9 0.18 -21.92 -42.13
N ASP A 10 1.24 -21.62 -42.91
CA ASP A 10 2.59 -21.27 -42.45
C ASP A 10 2.60 -20.16 -41.38
N ARG A 11 3.42 -20.37 -40.34
CA ARG A 11 3.83 -19.33 -39.41
C ARG A 11 4.74 -18.33 -40.15
N PRO A 12 4.57 -17.02 -39.89
CA PRO A 12 5.55 -16.06 -40.37
C PRO A 12 6.89 -16.25 -39.65
N ASP A 13 7.94 -16.23 -40.48
CA ASP A 13 9.35 -16.33 -40.09
C ASP A 13 9.72 -15.17 -39.14
N VAL A 14 10.07 -15.50 -37.90
CA VAL A 14 10.49 -14.52 -36.91
C VAL A 14 11.98 -14.31 -37.05
N THR A 15 12.37 -13.22 -37.70
CA THR A 15 13.77 -12.77 -37.76
C THR A 15 14.31 -12.55 -36.35
N PRO A 16 15.45 -13.14 -35.97
CA PRO A 16 16.00 -12.90 -34.62
C PRO A 16 16.48 -11.46 -34.49
N LEU A 17 16.06 -10.84 -33.38
CA LEU A 17 16.49 -9.52 -32.96
C LEU A 17 18.02 -9.51 -32.70
N PRO A 18 18.77 -8.48 -33.08
CA PRO A 18 20.19 -8.41 -32.82
C PRO A 18 20.48 -8.45 -31.31
N THR A 19 21.37 -9.33 -30.89
CA THR A 19 21.88 -9.42 -29.52
C THR A 19 22.74 -8.18 -29.26
N GLU A 20 22.25 -7.26 -28.43
CA GLU A 20 23.06 -6.15 -27.93
C GLU A 20 24.17 -6.68 -27.01
N LYS A 21 25.38 -6.17 -27.27
CA LYS A 21 26.59 -6.42 -26.53
C LYS A 21 26.45 -5.85 -25.12
N PRO A 22 26.94 -6.50 -24.06
CA PRO A 22 26.86 -5.97 -22.71
C PRO A 22 27.54 -4.61 -22.62
N THR A 23 26.79 -3.59 -22.22
CA THR A 23 27.32 -2.27 -21.88
C THR A 23 28.03 -2.39 -20.53
N GLU A 24 29.27 -1.93 -20.46
CA GLU A 24 30.04 -1.87 -19.23
C GLU A 24 29.30 -1.06 -18.14
N GLU A 25 29.23 -1.60 -16.93
CA GLU A 25 28.72 -0.90 -15.75
C GLU A 25 29.46 0.43 -15.53
N PRO A 26 28.74 1.55 -15.31
CA PRO A 26 29.40 2.79 -14.92
C PRO A 26 30.02 2.66 -13.52
N SER A 27 31.28 2.97 -13.44
CA SER A 27 32.06 3.08 -12.21
C SER A 27 31.36 3.97 -11.18
N PRO A 28 31.35 3.64 -9.87
CA PRO A 28 30.61 4.39 -8.88
C PRO A 28 31.17 5.81 -8.75
N THR A 29 30.34 6.78 -9.11
CA THR A 29 30.63 8.20 -8.88
C THR A 29 30.63 8.47 -7.37
N LYS A 30 31.72 8.99 -6.82
CA LYS A 30 31.81 9.43 -5.44
C LYS A 30 30.75 10.47 -5.15
N LYS A 31 29.90 10.18 -4.15
CA LYS A 31 28.95 11.12 -3.57
C LYS A 31 29.70 12.29 -2.94
N PRO A 32 29.18 13.54 -3.04
CA PRO A 32 29.74 14.66 -2.27
C PRO A 32 29.54 14.37 -0.78
N GLU A 33 30.59 14.61 0.00
CA GLU A 33 30.52 14.61 1.46
C GLU A 33 29.78 15.88 1.89
N ASP A 34 28.54 15.76 2.34
CA ASP A 34 27.85 16.80 3.10
C ASP A 34 28.29 16.69 4.57
N ASP A 35 29.18 17.60 4.96
CA ASP A 35 29.59 17.84 6.33
C ASP A 35 28.46 18.61 7.06
N ASN A 36 27.46 17.91 7.57
CA ASN A 36 26.56 18.40 8.61
C ASN A 36 26.34 17.28 9.63
N GLY A 37 27.07 17.41 10.75
CA GLY A 37 27.09 16.46 11.85
C GLY A 37 25.75 16.21 12.51
N ASN A 38 24.93 15.34 11.93
CA ASN A 38 23.89 14.62 12.63
C ASN A 38 23.92 13.15 12.21
N THR A 39 24.93 12.42 12.67
CA THR A 39 25.01 10.97 12.55
C THR A 39 24.17 10.28 13.63
N GLY A 40 22.90 10.63 13.70
CA GLY A 40 21.89 9.87 14.43
C GLY A 40 21.25 8.79 13.54
N VAL A 41 22.03 8.12 12.69
CA VAL A 41 21.58 6.84 12.11
C VAL A 41 21.72 5.84 13.26
N ALA A 42 20.58 5.51 13.88
CA ALA A 42 20.48 4.34 14.75
C ALA A 42 21.22 3.18 14.07
N GLU A 43 22.13 2.52 14.81
CA GLU A 43 22.82 1.33 14.34
C GLU A 43 21.79 0.47 13.61
N ASN A 44 22.05 0.19 12.32
CA ASN A 44 21.21 -0.65 11.50
C ASN A 44 20.92 -1.93 12.27
N GLU A 45 19.73 -2.05 12.85
CA GLU A 45 19.25 -3.31 13.38
C GLU A 45 19.31 -4.29 12.19
N LYS A 46 20.27 -5.19 12.26
CA LYS A 46 20.50 -6.16 11.17
C LYS A 46 19.22 -6.90 10.97
N ILE A 47 18.65 -6.85 9.78
CA ILE A 47 17.48 -7.63 9.41
C ILE A 47 17.71 -9.07 9.87
N PRO A 48 16.84 -9.66 10.68
CA PRO A 48 17.02 -11.00 11.19
C PRO A 48 17.20 -12.00 10.05
N LYS A 49 18.18 -12.87 10.13
CA LYS A 49 18.40 -13.91 9.11
C LYS A 49 17.31 -14.97 9.07
N LYS A 50 16.49 -15.06 10.12
CA LYS A 50 15.35 -15.97 10.22
C LYS A 50 14.14 -15.19 10.69
N LEU A 51 12.98 -15.50 10.12
CA LEU A 51 11.70 -15.03 10.65
C LEU A 51 11.52 -15.60 12.06
N GLN A 52 11.07 -14.77 12.96
CA GLN A 52 10.65 -15.19 14.29
C GLN A 52 9.15 -15.48 14.26
N GLU A 53 8.73 -16.46 15.03
CA GLU A 53 7.31 -16.73 15.23
C GLU A 53 6.69 -15.57 16.04
N ILE A 54 5.47 -15.20 15.67
CA ILE A 54 4.69 -14.25 16.45
C ILE A 54 4.24 -15.00 17.73
N PRO A 55 4.47 -14.43 18.93
CA PRO A 55 4.00 -15.05 20.17
C PRO A 55 2.49 -15.30 20.13
N ALA A 56 2.05 -16.43 20.71
CA ALA A 56 0.66 -16.85 20.62
C ALA A 56 -0.33 -15.88 21.30
N ASP A 57 0.11 -15.20 22.34
CA ASP A 57 -0.65 -14.17 23.07
C ASP A 57 -0.91 -12.91 22.24
N TYR A 58 -0.06 -12.63 21.23
CA TYR A 58 -0.27 -11.50 20.32
C TYR A 58 -1.55 -11.61 19.50
N TYR A 59 -2.13 -12.79 19.37
CA TYR A 59 -3.40 -12.99 18.66
C TYR A 59 -4.63 -12.72 19.52
N THR A 60 -4.45 -12.43 20.81
CA THR A 60 -5.51 -12.01 21.73
C THR A 60 -5.49 -10.50 21.96
N GLU A 61 -6.51 -9.97 22.60
CA GLU A 61 -6.57 -8.54 22.92
C GLU A 61 -5.44 -8.12 23.85
N ALA A 62 -4.78 -7.01 23.53
CA ALA A 62 -3.74 -6.41 24.37
C ALA A 62 -4.37 -5.49 25.44
N ASP A 63 -3.67 -5.28 26.55
CA ASP A 63 -4.09 -4.33 27.59
C ASP A 63 -4.09 -2.88 27.08
N ARG A 64 -3.18 -2.56 26.18
CA ARG A 64 -3.07 -1.25 25.54
C ARG A 64 -3.43 -1.38 24.08
N GLN A 65 -4.63 -0.96 23.74
CA GLN A 65 -5.17 -1.11 22.40
C GLN A 65 -5.23 0.22 21.66
N GLY A 66 -4.81 0.23 20.41
CA GLY A 66 -5.13 1.27 19.46
C GLY A 66 -6.60 1.23 19.07
N SER A 67 -7.06 2.23 18.38
CA SER A 67 -8.43 2.33 17.86
C SER A 67 -8.49 2.18 16.35
N LEU A 68 -9.60 1.63 15.86
CA LEU A 68 -9.93 1.66 14.44
C LEU A 68 -10.97 2.75 14.20
N VAL A 69 -10.77 3.50 13.13
CA VAL A 69 -11.70 4.53 12.66
C VAL A 69 -11.91 4.41 11.17
N GLU A 70 -13.04 4.90 10.67
CA GLU A 70 -13.31 5.00 9.24
C GLU A 70 -12.95 6.40 8.75
N LEU A 71 -12.08 6.49 7.75
CA LEU A 71 -11.83 7.72 7.01
C LEU A 71 -12.61 7.67 5.70
N ASN A 72 -13.62 8.53 5.58
CA ASN A 72 -14.37 8.69 4.34
C ASN A 72 -13.74 9.81 3.51
N TYR A 73 -13.57 9.56 2.21
CA TYR A 73 -13.00 10.51 1.27
C TYR A 73 -13.68 10.42 -0.10
N GLU A 74 -13.59 11.50 -0.86
CA GLU A 74 -14.12 11.56 -2.22
C GLU A 74 -13.00 11.28 -3.22
N THR A 75 -13.31 10.56 -4.28
CA THR A 75 -12.40 10.25 -5.38
C THR A 75 -13.18 10.08 -6.68
N TYR A 76 -12.54 9.55 -7.71
CA TYR A 76 -13.16 9.27 -9.00
C TYR A 76 -12.93 7.83 -9.43
N GLU A 77 -13.80 7.32 -10.30
CA GLU A 77 -13.70 6.00 -10.89
C GLU A 77 -12.34 5.81 -11.56
N SER A 78 -11.65 4.68 -11.31
CA SER A 78 -10.24 4.49 -11.63
C SER A 78 -9.89 4.61 -13.11
N ARG A 79 -10.75 4.11 -14.01
CA ARG A 79 -10.50 4.13 -15.46
C ARG A 79 -10.62 5.50 -16.10
N THR A 80 -11.49 6.33 -15.53
CA THR A 80 -11.82 7.66 -16.03
C THR A 80 -11.46 8.74 -15.03
N TYR A 81 -10.46 8.46 -14.18
CA TYR A 81 -10.06 9.36 -13.10
C TYR A 81 -9.73 10.77 -13.59
N GLU A 82 -8.92 10.88 -14.64
CA GLU A 82 -8.50 12.18 -15.19
C GLU A 82 -9.66 12.98 -15.80
N GLN A 83 -10.66 12.29 -16.36
CA GLN A 83 -11.86 12.92 -16.90
C GLN A 83 -12.85 13.36 -15.81
N LYS A 84 -12.65 12.89 -14.56
CA LYS A 84 -13.53 13.15 -13.41
C LYS A 84 -15.01 12.89 -13.70
N SER A 85 -15.28 11.88 -14.54
CA SER A 85 -16.61 11.59 -15.06
C SER A 85 -17.54 10.97 -14.03
N ARG A 86 -17.00 10.21 -13.08
CA ARG A 86 -17.77 9.51 -12.06
C ARG A 86 -17.12 9.66 -10.68
N LYS A 87 -17.75 10.45 -9.83
CA LYS A 87 -17.34 10.67 -8.45
C LYS A 87 -17.74 9.47 -7.58
N LEU A 88 -16.87 9.10 -6.67
CA LEU A 88 -17.09 8.02 -5.69
C LEU A 88 -16.85 8.56 -4.28
N ASN A 89 -17.63 8.03 -3.32
CA ASN A 89 -17.33 8.17 -1.90
C ASN A 89 -16.78 6.82 -1.41
N LYS A 90 -15.56 6.84 -0.97
CA LYS A 90 -14.86 5.65 -0.49
C LYS A 90 -14.46 5.81 0.96
N ARG A 91 -14.12 4.70 1.60
CA ARG A 91 -13.57 4.70 2.94
C ARG A 91 -12.26 3.93 2.99
N ALA A 92 -11.42 4.30 3.94
CA ALA A 92 -10.29 3.50 4.40
C ALA A 92 -10.49 3.17 5.88
N ILE A 93 -10.04 2.00 6.33
CA ILE A 93 -9.94 1.68 7.75
C ILE A 93 -8.60 2.20 8.24
N VAL A 94 -8.62 3.00 9.29
CA VAL A 94 -7.41 3.62 9.85
C VAL A 94 -7.21 3.12 11.28
N TYR A 95 -6.02 2.61 11.56
CA TYR A 95 -5.57 2.29 12.91
C TYR A 95 -4.80 3.48 13.49
N LEU A 96 -5.23 3.92 14.64
CA LEU A 96 -4.53 4.90 15.47
C LEU A 96 -3.92 4.17 16.68
N PRO A 97 -2.61 4.32 16.95
CA PRO A 97 -1.95 3.59 18.03
C PRO A 97 -2.51 3.99 19.41
N TYR A 98 -2.32 3.13 20.39
CA TYR A 98 -2.66 3.46 21.79
C TYR A 98 -2.00 4.78 22.21
N GLY A 99 -2.80 5.68 22.78
CA GLY A 99 -2.33 7.00 23.20
C GLY A 99 -2.09 7.97 22.04
N TYR A 100 -2.67 7.71 20.85
CA TYR A 100 -2.61 8.68 19.74
C TYR A 100 -2.94 10.11 20.22
N SER A 101 -2.14 11.07 19.79
CA SER A 101 -2.28 12.48 20.13
C SER A 101 -1.98 13.36 18.94
N GLU A 102 -2.77 14.40 18.73
CA GLU A 102 -2.53 15.40 17.68
C GLU A 102 -1.27 16.25 17.96
N ASN A 103 -0.70 16.18 19.17
CA ASN A 103 0.53 16.85 19.53
C ASN A 103 1.80 16.06 19.19
N GLU A 104 1.65 14.81 18.75
CA GLU A 104 2.73 13.93 18.32
C GLU A 104 2.66 13.73 16.81
N ARG A 105 3.79 13.35 16.18
CA ARG A 105 3.83 13.05 14.75
C ARG A 105 4.06 11.57 14.53
N TYR A 106 3.32 10.98 13.59
CA TYR A 106 3.34 9.56 13.32
C TYR A 106 3.72 9.27 11.87
N ASN A 107 4.48 8.19 11.68
CA ASN A 107 4.65 7.59 10.36
C ASN A 107 3.33 6.95 9.92
N VAL A 108 3.06 6.96 8.63
CA VAL A 108 1.87 6.33 8.04
C VAL A 108 2.29 5.13 7.20
N PHE A 109 1.60 4.02 7.39
CA PHE A 109 1.77 2.81 6.61
C PHE A 109 0.50 2.48 5.85
N TYR A 110 0.54 2.53 4.53
CA TYR A 110 -0.58 2.19 3.67
C TYR A 110 -0.55 0.69 3.34
N LEU A 111 -1.51 -0.06 3.88
CA LEU A 111 -1.59 -1.52 3.77
C LEU A 111 -2.73 -1.93 2.83
N MET A 112 -2.38 -2.22 1.58
CA MET A 112 -3.32 -2.62 0.55
C MET A 112 -3.73 -4.09 0.66
N HIS A 113 -4.97 -4.40 0.30
CA HIS A 113 -5.47 -5.77 0.18
C HIS A 113 -5.09 -6.42 -1.15
N GLY A 114 -5.34 -7.74 -1.26
CA GLY A 114 -5.20 -8.50 -2.50
C GLY A 114 -6.50 -8.57 -3.32
N GLY A 115 -6.53 -9.43 -4.36
CA GLY A 115 -7.75 -9.72 -5.12
C GLY A 115 -8.87 -10.31 -4.26
N TRP A 116 -10.12 -10.15 -4.68
CA TRP A 116 -11.35 -10.60 -3.98
C TRP A 116 -11.50 -10.08 -2.55
N SER A 117 -10.92 -8.94 -2.24
CA SER A 117 -10.80 -8.41 -0.90
C SER A 117 -11.13 -6.92 -0.86
N ASN A 118 -11.04 -6.29 0.30
CA ASN A 118 -11.35 -4.87 0.49
C ASN A 118 -10.55 -4.26 1.67
N GLU A 119 -10.88 -3.03 2.02
CA GLU A 119 -10.26 -2.25 3.08
C GLU A 119 -10.35 -2.89 4.48
N THR A 120 -11.28 -3.82 4.69
CA THR A 120 -11.46 -4.47 6.02
C THR A 120 -10.60 -5.72 6.22
N THR A 121 -9.91 -6.17 5.18
CA THR A 121 -9.23 -7.47 5.14
C THR A 121 -8.21 -7.66 6.26
N TRP A 122 -7.42 -6.64 6.55
CA TRP A 122 -6.33 -6.74 7.51
C TRP A 122 -6.76 -6.43 8.94
N LEU A 123 -7.42 -5.29 9.12
CA LEU A 123 -7.72 -4.77 10.45
C LEU A 123 -9.17 -5.03 10.90
N GLY A 124 -10.05 -5.49 10.02
CA GLY A 124 -11.48 -5.57 10.30
C GLY A 124 -12.15 -4.20 10.21
N THR A 125 -13.15 -3.98 11.05
CA THR A 125 -13.87 -2.70 11.18
C THR A 125 -13.81 -2.21 12.64
N PRO A 126 -14.19 -0.95 12.94
CA PRO A 126 -14.29 -0.47 14.32
C PRO A 126 -15.15 -1.38 15.21
N GLU A 127 -16.25 -1.92 14.70
CA GLU A 127 -17.19 -2.78 15.44
C GLU A 127 -16.72 -4.24 15.54
N ARG A 128 -15.84 -4.66 14.60
CA ARG A 128 -15.31 -6.03 14.52
C ARG A 128 -13.82 -5.99 14.15
N PRO A 129 -12.95 -5.64 15.09
CA PRO A 129 -11.52 -5.63 14.86
C PRO A 129 -11.00 -7.02 14.48
N GLY A 130 -10.09 -7.05 13.51
CA GLY A 130 -9.41 -8.27 13.09
C GLY A 130 -8.25 -8.64 14.01
N THR A 131 -7.87 -9.91 14.02
CA THR A 131 -6.76 -10.43 14.84
C THR A 131 -5.43 -9.73 14.56
N PHE A 132 -5.21 -9.25 13.34
CA PHE A 132 -3.99 -8.52 12.99
C PHE A 132 -3.84 -7.22 13.79
N LYS A 133 -4.95 -6.56 14.15
CA LYS A 133 -4.90 -5.40 15.04
C LYS A 133 -4.28 -5.76 16.39
N ASN A 134 -4.64 -6.92 16.96
CA ASN A 134 -4.10 -7.37 18.24
C ASN A 134 -2.57 -7.56 18.16
N VAL A 135 -2.09 -8.14 17.06
CA VAL A 135 -0.65 -8.31 16.82
C VAL A 135 0.07 -6.96 16.80
N ILE A 136 -0.52 -5.95 16.17
CA ILE A 136 0.05 -4.60 16.13
C ILE A 136 0.04 -3.96 17.52
N ASP A 137 -1.07 -4.08 18.25
CA ASP A 137 -1.20 -3.53 19.60
C ASP A 137 -0.11 -4.09 20.54
N HIS A 138 0.09 -5.40 20.55
CA HIS A 138 1.16 -6.05 21.31
C HIS A 138 2.55 -5.59 20.84
N ALA A 139 2.81 -5.57 19.54
CA ALA A 139 4.10 -5.17 19.00
C ALA A 139 4.47 -3.72 19.39
N VAL A 140 3.50 -2.80 19.38
CA VAL A 140 3.70 -1.42 19.84
C VAL A 140 3.85 -1.37 21.36
N SER A 141 3.00 -2.07 22.12
CA SER A 141 3.01 -2.10 23.58
C SER A 141 4.33 -2.64 24.15
N ASP A 142 4.89 -3.66 23.48
CA ASP A 142 6.16 -4.30 23.87
C ASP A 142 7.41 -3.57 23.33
N GLY A 143 7.21 -2.43 22.66
CA GLY A 143 8.30 -1.64 22.08
C GLY A 143 9.03 -2.33 20.92
N LYS A 144 8.44 -3.37 20.30
CA LYS A 144 8.95 -4.01 19.08
C LYS A 144 8.75 -3.15 17.85
N MET A 145 7.73 -2.30 17.88
CA MET A 145 7.44 -1.31 16.86
C MET A 145 7.19 0.06 17.51
N LYS A 146 7.62 1.11 16.85
CA LYS A 146 7.23 2.47 17.26
C LYS A 146 5.75 2.68 16.96
N PRO A 147 5.02 3.52 17.73
CA PRO A 147 3.66 3.90 17.36
C PRO A 147 3.60 4.49 15.95
N PHE A 148 2.62 4.07 15.15
CA PHE A 148 2.41 4.53 13.78
C PHE A 148 0.95 4.38 13.37
N ILE A 149 0.55 5.08 12.33
CA ILE A 149 -0.78 5.01 11.75
C ILE A 149 -0.77 3.95 10.66
N ILE A 150 -1.78 3.07 10.60
CA ILE A 150 -2.00 2.17 9.47
C ILE A 150 -3.26 2.58 8.74
N VAL A 151 -3.17 2.71 7.43
CA VAL A 151 -4.30 3.00 6.56
C VAL A 151 -4.52 1.80 5.65
N CYS A 152 -5.68 1.18 5.76
CA CYS A 152 -6.12 0.09 4.89
C CYS A 152 -7.16 0.63 3.90
N PRO A 153 -6.74 1.02 2.69
CA PRO A 153 -7.64 1.49 1.66
C PRO A 153 -8.12 0.33 0.77
N THR A 154 -8.92 0.64 -0.24
CA THR A 154 -9.28 -0.30 -1.30
C THR A 154 -9.10 0.33 -2.67
N TYR A 155 -8.56 -0.42 -3.63
CA TYR A 155 -8.56 -0.03 -5.04
C TYR A 155 -9.85 -0.41 -5.77
N ASN A 156 -10.78 -1.12 -5.11
CA ASN A 156 -12.11 -1.34 -5.66
C ASN A 156 -12.84 -0.01 -5.83
N ASN A 157 -13.63 0.12 -6.87
CA ASN A 157 -14.47 1.29 -7.04
C ASN A 157 -15.67 1.26 -6.09
N GLU A 158 -16.43 0.16 -6.05
CA GLU A 158 -17.67 0.06 -5.28
C GLU A 158 -17.81 -1.23 -4.46
N SER A 159 -17.20 -2.33 -4.91
CA SER A 159 -17.40 -3.61 -4.24
C SER A 159 -16.17 -4.52 -4.33
N PRO A 160 -16.06 -5.52 -3.41
CA PRO A 160 -15.02 -6.53 -3.48
C PRO A 160 -15.02 -7.35 -4.79
N SER A 161 -16.14 -7.44 -5.48
CA SER A 161 -16.23 -8.12 -6.77
C SER A 161 -15.48 -7.40 -7.89
N ASP A 162 -15.18 -6.12 -7.74
CA ASP A 162 -14.39 -5.36 -8.71
C ASP A 162 -12.98 -5.92 -8.84
N SER A 163 -12.43 -6.49 -7.79
CA SER A 163 -11.13 -7.17 -7.76
C SER A 163 -11.22 -8.70 -7.83
N GLY A 164 -12.40 -9.24 -8.11
CA GLY A 164 -12.65 -10.68 -8.27
C GLY A 164 -12.24 -11.24 -9.64
N ASP A 165 -11.73 -10.41 -10.55
CA ASP A 165 -11.22 -10.79 -11.86
C ASP A 165 -9.80 -10.25 -12.03
N TYR A 166 -8.84 -11.14 -12.22
CA TYR A 166 -7.44 -10.74 -12.43
C TYR A 166 -7.26 -9.81 -13.63
N THR A 167 -8.02 -9.99 -14.70
CA THR A 167 -7.96 -9.12 -15.88
C THR A 167 -8.39 -7.69 -15.53
N LEU A 168 -9.49 -7.55 -14.79
CA LEU A 168 -10.00 -6.25 -14.36
C LEU A 168 -9.10 -5.65 -13.27
N ALA A 169 -8.73 -6.42 -12.25
CA ALA A 169 -7.90 -5.96 -11.15
C ALA A 169 -6.51 -5.49 -11.61
N TYR A 170 -5.84 -6.29 -12.43
CA TYR A 170 -4.51 -5.94 -12.94
C TYR A 170 -4.56 -4.94 -14.10
N GLY A 171 -5.54 -5.07 -14.98
CA GLY A 171 -5.60 -4.27 -16.21
C GLY A 171 -6.10 -2.84 -16.01
N THR A 172 -6.82 -2.55 -14.93
CA THR A 172 -7.44 -1.23 -14.77
C THR A 172 -7.40 -0.68 -13.35
N LEU A 173 -7.83 -1.43 -12.34
CA LEU A 173 -7.95 -0.89 -10.98
C LEU A 173 -6.58 -0.61 -10.36
N THR A 174 -5.73 -1.62 -10.26
CA THR A 174 -4.42 -1.49 -9.61
C THR A 174 -3.48 -0.56 -10.37
N VAL A 175 -3.49 -0.61 -11.70
CA VAL A 175 -2.64 0.25 -12.56
C VAL A 175 -3.00 1.73 -12.41
N ASN A 176 -4.29 2.05 -12.27
CA ASN A 176 -4.76 3.43 -12.17
C ASN A 176 -4.91 3.93 -10.72
N TYR A 177 -4.79 3.05 -9.73
CA TYR A 177 -5.00 3.40 -8.31
C TYR A 177 -4.06 4.50 -7.80
N HIS A 178 -2.89 4.65 -8.38
CA HIS A 178 -1.93 5.70 -8.01
C HIS A 178 -2.54 7.11 -8.11
N ASN A 179 -3.50 7.35 -9.00
CA ASN A 179 -4.18 8.63 -9.14
C ASN A 179 -5.01 8.95 -7.88
N GLU A 180 -5.83 7.99 -7.46
CA GLU A 180 -6.61 8.10 -6.22
C GLU A 180 -5.70 8.21 -5.00
N LEU A 181 -4.70 7.33 -4.91
CA LEU A 181 -3.78 7.29 -3.79
C LEU A 181 -3.11 8.65 -3.56
N MET A 182 -2.52 9.21 -4.60
CA MET A 182 -1.70 10.43 -4.51
C MET A 182 -2.51 11.73 -4.46
N ASN A 183 -3.68 11.76 -5.10
CA ASN A 183 -4.43 13.01 -5.21
C ASN A 183 -5.59 13.13 -4.22
N ASP A 184 -6.10 12.02 -3.70
CA ASP A 184 -7.28 12.01 -2.85
C ASP A 184 -7.01 11.38 -1.46
N LEU A 185 -6.55 10.12 -1.41
CA LEU A 185 -6.42 9.39 -0.15
C LEU A 185 -5.29 9.95 0.73
N ILE A 186 -4.06 10.05 0.22
CA ILE A 186 -2.94 10.57 1.03
C ILE A 186 -3.23 11.97 1.54
N PRO A 187 -3.69 12.95 0.71
CA PRO A 187 -4.11 14.25 1.21
C PRO A 187 -5.20 14.20 2.29
N ALA A 188 -6.18 13.29 2.16
CA ALA A 188 -7.22 13.12 3.17
C ALA A 188 -6.65 12.59 4.49
N VAL A 189 -5.75 11.60 4.44
CA VAL A 189 -5.08 11.04 5.62
C VAL A 189 -4.20 12.08 6.30
N GLU A 190 -3.31 12.69 5.55
CA GLU A 190 -2.33 13.67 6.05
C GLU A 190 -3.00 14.96 6.54
N GLY A 191 -4.16 15.31 5.98
CA GLY A 191 -4.97 16.44 6.43
C GLY A 191 -5.86 16.16 7.63
N THR A 192 -6.06 14.88 7.97
CA THR A 192 -6.93 14.47 9.08
C THR A 192 -6.14 14.08 10.33
N TYR A 193 -4.99 13.44 10.16
CA TYR A 193 -4.20 12.90 11.27
C TYR A 193 -2.86 13.61 11.40
N SER A 194 -2.29 13.56 12.60
CA SER A 194 -0.98 14.16 12.88
C SER A 194 0.15 13.28 12.35
N THR A 195 0.72 13.70 11.23
CA THR A 195 1.78 12.98 10.52
C THR A 195 3.03 13.84 10.35
N TYR A 196 4.03 13.36 9.64
CA TYR A 196 5.21 14.15 9.28
C TYR A 196 5.03 15.01 8.03
N ALA A 197 3.87 14.98 7.37
CA ALA A 197 3.61 15.83 6.21
C ALA A 197 3.46 17.30 6.64
N ASP A 198 4.29 18.16 6.08
CA ASP A 198 4.19 19.60 6.30
C ASP A 198 3.27 20.29 5.27
N ASN A 199 3.00 19.62 4.15
CA ASN A 199 2.08 20.08 3.10
C ASN A 199 1.21 18.90 2.66
N VAL A 200 -0.09 19.05 2.83
CA VAL A 200 -1.10 18.01 2.57
C VAL A 200 -1.78 18.15 1.21
N THR A 201 -1.31 19.06 0.35
CA THR A 201 -1.79 19.12 -1.03
C THR A 201 -1.16 18.03 -1.89
N PRO A 202 -1.84 17.57 -2.97
CA PRO A 202 -1.27 16.58 -3.88
C PRO A 202 0.10 16.99 -4.45
N GLU A 203 0.33 18.26 -4.66
CA GLU A 203 1.60 18.81 -5.14
C GLU A 203 2.69 18.78 -4.05
N GLY A 204 2.32 18.98 -2.80
CA GLY A 204 3.26 18.99 -1.66
C GLY A 204 3.67 17.60 -1.20
N ILE A 205 2.86 16.58 -1.51
CA ILE A 205 3.11 15.18 -1.15
C ILE A 205 4.02 14.48 -2.18
N LYS A 206 4.05 14.95 -3.41
CA LYS A 206 4.91 14.42 -4.50
C LYS A 206 6.36 14.88 -4.34
#